data_65f0d70430e581c2a0248fdb45821e4f
#
_entry.id   65f0d70430e581c2a0248fdb45821e4f
#
_cell.length_a   1.000
_cell.length_b   1.000
_cell.length_c   1.000
_cell.angle_alpha   90.00
_cell.angle_beta   90.00
_cell.angle_gamma   90.00
#
_symmetry.space_group_name_H-M   'P 1'
#
loop_
_entity.id
_entity.type
_entity.pdbx_description
1 polymer ?
#
loop_
_entity_poly.entity_id
_entity_poly.type
_entity_poly.pdbx_seq_one_letter_code
_entity_poly.pdbx_strand_id
1 'polypeptide(L)'
;MSNLMNSNEPFDLRLPTPGCYLDPEKAGMDSDALFKGMTEHLFFTLGKLATSASPHDLYMALSYAVKDRLMTRYLASQEVIRKKPQKTVAYLSAEFLIGPQLSNNLLNLGITQEAEDALKRFGIESLSTILEVEEEPGLGNGGLGRLAACYMESLASLQVPAVGYGIRYEFGIFNQLIRDGWQVEVTDKWLKGGWPWELPQPDESCFVGFGGRTESYRDDKGKYRSRWVPSEHAIGVPHDVPVLGYRVNTCDRLRLWRADATE
;
A
#
# COMPACT_ATOMS: atom_id res chain seq x y z
N MET A 1 29.22 -0.09 -2.41
CA MET A 1 27.77 0.18 -2.33
C MET A 1 27.07 -0.71 -1.28
N SER A 2 27.74 -1.06 -0.18
CA SER A 2 27.27 -2.08 0.78
C SER A 2 26.99 -1.55 2.19
N ASN A 3 26.70 -0.27 2.36
CA ASN A 3 26.44 0.35 3.68
C ASN A 3 25.11 1.13 3.73
N LEU A 4 24.08 0.67 3.04
CA LEU A 4 22.72 1.19 3.20
C LEU A 4 21.95 0.20 4.06
N MET A 5 21.93 0.46 5.36
CA MET A 5 21.15 -0.19 6.41
C MET A 5 21.57 -1.64 6.72
N ASN A 6 22.47 -1.79 7.67
CA ASN A 6 22.68 -3.04 8.40
C ASN A 6 21.35 -3.41 9.05
N SER A 7 20.79 -4.57 8.72
CA SER A 7 19.46 -5.04 9.18
C SER A 7 19.29 -5.17 10.69
N ASN A 8 20.35 -4.94 11.47
CA ASN A 8 20.40 -5.06 12.92
C ASN A 8 20.61 -3.74 13.67
N GLU A 9 20.72 -2.59 12.99
CA GLU A 9 20.74 -1.34 13.71
C GLU A 9 19.32 -0.88 14.03
N PRO A 10 19.04 -0.47 15.29
CA PRO A 10 17.73 0.07 15.63
C PRO A 10 17.49 1.31 14.78
N PHE A 11 16.32 1.34 14.15
CA PHE A 11 15.87 2.46 13.35
C PHE A 11 15.86 3.74 14.20
N ASP A 12 16.49 4.82 13.74
CA ASP A 12 16.45 6.11 14.42
C ASP A 12 15.04 6.74 14.24
N LEU A 13 14.20 6.53 15.22
CA LEU A 13 12.81 7.03 15.27
C LEU A 13 12.75 8.55 15.60
N ARG A 14 13.88 9.25 15.63
CA ARG A 14 13.86 10.69 15.85
C ARG A 14 13.25 11.39 14.63
N LEU A 15 12.06 11.94 14.84
CA LEU A 15 11.44 12.80 13.85
C LEU A 15 12.21 14.12 13.74
N PRO A 16 12.21 14.77 12.57
CA PRO A 16 12.87 16.06 12.36
C PRO A 16 12.28 17.21 13.21
N THR A 17 11.17 16.98 13.89
CA THR A 17 10.54 17.97 14.76
C THR A 17 11.01 17.78 16.21
N PRO A 18 11.70 18.76 16.82
CA PRO A 18 12.14 18.67 18.20
C PRO A 18 10.96 18.41 19.15
N GLY A 19 11.10 17.43 20.03
CA GLY A 19 10.09 17.07 21.03
C GLY A 19 9.03 16.08 20.54
N CYS A 20 9.04 15.67 19.27
CA CYS A 20 8.21 14.57 18.78
C CYS A 20 8.99 13.26 18.83
N TYR A 21 8.51 12.34 19.63
CA TYR A 21 9.04 10.97 19.72
C TYR A 21 7.96 10.00 19.27
N LEU A 22 8.34 9.06 18.38
CA LEU A 22 7.53 7.88 18.16
C LEU A 22 7.72 6.93 19.35
N ASP A 23 6.64 6.30 19.79
CA ASP A 23 6.72 5.25 20.78
C ASP A 23 7.49 4.05 20.18
N PRO A 24 8.70 3.72 20.68
CA PRO A 24 9.48 2.60 20.15
C PRO A 24 8.75 1.25 20.25
N GLU A 25 7.85 1.10 21.22
CA GLU A 25 7.05 -0.12 21.39
C GLU A 25 6.11 -0.37 20.22
N LYS A 26 5.62 0.70 19.56
CA LYS A 26 4.80 0.56 18.34
C LYS A 26 5.56 -0.03 17.16
N ALA A 27 6.88 0.06 17.15
CA ALA A 27 7.75 -0.57 16.16
C ALA A 27 8.36 -1.92 16.62
N GLY A 28 8.06 -2.36 17.85
CA GLY A 28 8.52 -3.63 18.40
C GLY A 28 8.08 -4.81 17.55
N MET A 29 8.98 -5.78 17.36
CA MET A 29 8.79 -6.90 16.43
C MET A 29 8.38 -8.21 17.11
N ASP A 30 8.34 -8.22 18.44
CA ASP A 30 7.97 -9.38 19.24
C ASP A 30 6.43 -9.51 19.38
N SER A 31 5.99 -10.67 19.89
CA SER A 31 4.58 -10.97 20.05
C SER A 31 3.87 -10.10 21.08
N ASP A 32 4.59 -9.61 22.11
CA ASP A 32 4.00 -8.73 23.13
C ASP A 32 3.70 -7.35 22.54
N ALA A 33 4.62 -6.79 21.77
CA ALA A 33 4.44 -5.53 21.07
C ALA A 33 3.33 -5.62 20.00
N LEU A 34 3.23 -6.74 19.29
CA LEU A 34 2.14 -6.98 18.34
C LEU A 34 0.79 -7.08 19.05
N PHE A 35 0.69 -7.86 20.12
CA PHE A 35 -0.55 -7.99 20.89
C PHE A 35 -1.00 -6.64 21.47
N LYS A 36 -0.08 -5.83 22.00
CA LYS A 36 -0.35 -4.49 22.48
C LYS A 36 -0.86 -3.60 21.34
N GLY A 37 -0.18 -3.58 20.19
CA GLY A 37 -0.59 -2.81 19.02
C GLY A 37 -1.97 -3.21 18.52
N MET A 38 -2.26 -4.50 18.42
CA MET A 38 -3.59 -5.00 18.05
C MET A 38 -4.67 -4.53 19.04
N THR A 39 -4.40 -4.61 20.36
CA THR A 39 -5.33 -4.14 21.41
C THR A 39 -5.59 -2.65 21.27
N GLU A 40 -4.55 -1.85 21.04
CA GLU A 40 -4.67 -0.40 20.83
C GLU A 40 -5.48 -0.09 19.57
N HIS A 41 -5.24 -0.78 18.46
CA HIS A 41 -5.99 -0.56 17.23
C HIS A 41 -7.44 -1.04 17.34
N LEU A 42 -7.73 -2.14 18.04
CA LEU A 42 -9.12 -2.51 18.34
C LEU A 42 -9.83 -1.37 19.04
N PHE A 43 -9.22 -0.82 20.09
CA PHE A 43 -9.87 0.18 20.93
C PHE A 43 -9.92 1.56 20.27
N PHE A 44 -8.78 2.10 19.87
CA PHE A 44 -8.66 3.50 19.43
C PHE A 44 -8.96 3.71 17.94
N THR A 45 -8.71 2.71 17.08
CA THR A 45 -8.91 2.83 15.63
C THR A 45 -10.27 2.26 15.21
N LEU A 46 -10.63 1.10 15.74
CA LEU A 46 -11.84 0.37 15.32
C LEU A 46 -13.03 0.57 16.28
N GLY A 47 -12.80 1.12 17.49
CA GLY A 47 -13.85 1.31 18.51
C GLY A 47 -14.45 0.00 19.01
N LYS A 48 -13.62 -1.05 19.14
CA LYS A 48 -14.02 -2.41 19.52
C LYS A 48 -13.32 -2.87 20.79
N LEU A 49 -14.02 -3.68 21.57
CA LEU A 49 -13.41 -4.42 22.68
C LEU A 49 -12.96 -5.79 22.18
N ALA A 50 -11.84 -6.30 22.70
CA ALA A 50 -11.33 -7.63 22.35
C ALA A 50 -12.36 -8.75 22.55
N THR A 51 -13.21 -8.61 23.58
CA THR A 51 -14.28 -9.58 23.90
C THR A 51 -15.42 -9.63 22.89
N SER A 52 -15.57 -8.62 22.04
CA SER A 52 -16.63 -8.50 21.03
C SER A 52 -16.10 -8.38 19.60
N ALA A 53 -14.79 -8.49 19.42
CA ALA A 53 -14.15 -8.37 18.12
C ALA A 53 -14.49 -9.58 17.23
N SER A 54 -14.93 -9.30 16.01
CA SER A 54 -15.11 -10.33 14.97
C SER A 54 -13.76 -10.74 14.36
N PRO A 55 -13.69 -11.84 13.61
CA PRO A 55 -12.49 -12.19 12.84
C PRO A 55 -12.00 -11.06 11.92
N HIS A 56 -12.93 -10.31 11.33
CA HIS A 56 -12.60 -9.14 10.51
C HIS A 56 -12.00 -7.99 11.33
N ASP A 57 -12.54 -7.71 12.54
CA ASP A 57 -11.96 -6.70 13.43
C ASP A 57 -10.54 -7.08 13.84
N LEU A 58 -10.28 -8.38 14.10
CA LEU A 58 -8.95 -8.89 14.43
C LEU A 58 -7.99 -8.82 13.22
N TYR A 59 -8.47 -9.12 12.00
CA TYR A 59 -7.71 -8.92 10.78
C TYR A 59 -7.30 -7.45 10.61
N MET A 60 -8.23 -6.52 10.77
CA MET A 60 -7.95 -5.09 10.66
C MET A 60 -6.97 -4.62 11.73
N ALA A 61 -7.13 -5.06 12.98
CA ALA A 61 -6.24 -4.70 14.08
C ALA A 61 -4.81 -5.23 13.87
N LEU A 62 -4.66 -6.48 13.43
CA LEU A 62 -3.36 -7.05 13.09
C LEU A 62 -2.74 -6.31 11.91
N SER A 63 -3.52 -6.03 10.87
CA SER A 63 -3.06 -5.32 9.69
C SER A 63 -2.56 -3.91 10.04
N TYR A 64 -3.25 -3.17 10.90
CA TYR A 64 -2.79 -1.86 11.39
C TYR A 64 -1.53 -1.99 12.25
N ALA A 65 -1.45 -2.97 13.14
CA ALA A 65 -0.26 -3.21 13.94
C ALA A 65 0.96 -3.58 13.06
N VAL A 66 0.78 -4.36 12.00
CA VAL A 66 1.81 -4.65 10.99
C VAL A 66 2.16 -3.41 10.19
N LYS A 67 1.15 -2.61 9.81
CA LYS A 67 1.34 -1.34 9.08
C LYS A 67 2.19 -0.34 9.87
N ASP A 68 2.07 -0.26 11.20
CA ASP A 68 2.92 0.60 12.02
C ASP A 68 4.42 0.29 11.79
N ARG A 69 4.78 -1.00 11.73
CA ARG A 69 6.15 -1.47 11.47
C ARG A 69 6.59 -1.20 10.03
N LEU A 70 5.63 -1.30 9.11
CA LEU A 70 5.84 -0.99 7.70
C LEU A 70 6.09 0.51 7.50
N MET A 71 5.32 1.38 8.19
CA MET A 71 5.46 2.83 8.06
C MET A 71 6.82 3.35 8.52
N THR A 72 7.43 2.76 9.54
CA THR A 72 8.79 3.15 9.95
C THR A 72 9.79 2.96 8.81
N ARG A 73 9.70 1.85 8.07
CA ARG A 73 10.58 1.56 6.93
C ARG A 73 10.24 2.39 5.70
N TYR A 74 8.95 2.57 5.44
CA TYR A 74 8.45 3.38 4.33
C TYR A 74 8.95 4.83 4.44
N LEU A 75 8.70 5.49 5.57
CA LEU A 75 9.10 6.88 5.78
C LEU A 75 10.63 7.05 5.73
N ALA A 76 11.38 6.08 6.28
CA ALA A 76 12.84 6.11 6.17
C ALA A 76 13.33 5.98 4.74
N SER A 77 12.75 5.08 3.97
CA SER A 77 13.10 4.90 2.55
C SER A 77 12.80 6.17 1.76
N GLN A 78 11.61 6.78 1.97
CA GLN A 78 11.26 8.06 1.32
C GLN A 78 12.23 9.19 1.69
N GLU A 79 12.65 9.27 2.96
CA GLU A 79 13.58 10.29 3.42
C GLU A 79 14.99 10.11 2.83
N VAL A 80 15.45 8.87 2.68
CA VAL A 80 16.74 8.58 2.00
C VAL A 80 16.67 9.00 0.54
N ILE A 81 15.58 8.67 -0.18
CA ILE A 81 15.39 9.05 -1.57
C ILE A 81 15.36 10.58 -1.71
N ARG A 82 14.67 11.28 -0.80
CA ARG A 82 14.58 12.75 -0.79
C ARG A 82 15.94 13.42 -0.56
N LYS A 83 16.74 12.90 0.38
CA LYS A 83 18.05 13.50 0.75
C LYS A 83 19.19 13.19 -0.22
N LYS A 84 19.12 12.05 -0.88
CA LYS A 84 20.18 11.60 -1.80
C LYS A 84 19.59 11.39 -3.19
N PRO A 85 19.68 12.40 -4.09
CA PRO A 85 19.24 12.23 -5.48
C PRO A 85 19.90 11.00 -6.09
N GLN A 86 19.09 10.07 -6.53
CA GLN A 86 19.52 8.81 -7.15
C GLN A 86 18.57 8.42 -8.28
N LYS A 87 19.03 7.55 -9.16
CA LYS A 87 18.16 7.01 -10.19
C LYS A 87 17.05 6.19 -9.53
N THR A 88 15.82 6.46 -9.90
CA THR A 88 14.63 5.76 -9.44
C THR A 88 13.99 5.05 -10.62
N VAL A 89 13.56 3.82 -10.44
CA VAL A 89 12.79 3.07 -11.44
C VAL A 89 11.34 3.55 -11.38
N ALA A 90 10.77 3.95 -12.52
CA ALA A 90 9.35 4.18 -12.68
C ALA A 90 8.73 3.00 -13.43
N TYR A 91 7.88 2.21 -12.77
CA TYR A 91 7.20 1.07 -13.37
C TYR A 91 5.74 1.42 -13.63
N LEU A 92 5.38 1.59 -14.89
CA LEU A 92 4.02 1.93 -15.31
C LEU A 92 3.28 0.68 -15.76
N SER A 93 2.14 0.40 -15.12
CA SER A 93 1.25 -0.69 -15.54
C SER A 93 -0.21 -0.30 -15.28
N ALA A 94 -1.10 -0.71 -16.17
CA ALA A 94 -2.53 -0.61 -15.94
C ALA A 94 -3.03 -1.65 -14.91
N GLU A 95 -2.25 -2.68 -14.65
CA GLU A 95 -2.58 -3.78 -13.75
C GLU A 95 -1.47 -4.02 -12.73
N PHE A 96 -1.87 -4.20 -11.46
CA PHE A 96 -1.00 -4.66 -10.39
C PHE A 96 -1.74 -5.72 -9.57
N LEU A 97 -1.49 -7.00 -9.87
CA LEU A 97 -2.08 -8.14 -9.14
C LEU A 97 -1.22 -8.46 -7.92
N ILE A 98 -1.37 -7.64 -6.88
CA ILE A 98 -0.49 -7.65 -5.70
C ILE A 98 -0.77 -8.79 -4.72
N GLY A 99 -1.97 -9.39 -4.76
CA GLY A 99 -2.36 -10.45 -3.86
C GLY A 99 -2.61 -9.98 -2.41
N PRO A 100 -2.74 -10.94 -1.47
CA PRO A 100 -2.98 -10.63 -0.06
C PRO A 100 -1.75 -9.95 0.56
N GLN A 101 -1.98 -8.88 1.29
CA GLN A 101 -0.92 -8.03 1.82
C GLN A 101 -0.49 -8.40 3.23
N LEU A 102 -1.41 -8.92 4.07
CA LEU A 102 -1.08 -9.27 5.44
C LEU A 102 -0.02 -10.36 5.50
N SER A 103 -0.25 -11.49 4.82
CA SER A 103 0.70 -12.60 4.79
C SER A 103 2.05 -12.19 4.18
N ASN A 104 2.01 -11.41 3.09
CA ASN A 104 3.20 -10.92 2.42
C ASN A 104 4.04 -10.00 3.33
N ASN A 105 3.40 -9.05 4.00
CA ASN A 105 4.09 -8.13 4.90
C ASN A 105 4.63 -8.85 6.15
N LEU A 106 3.90 -9.81 6.72
CA LEU A 106 4.40 -10.64 7.83
C LEU A 106 5.67 -11.41 7.44
N LEU A 107 5.67 -12.01 6.25
CA LEU A 107 6.83 -12.73 5.70
C LEU A 107 8.02 -11.80 5.49
N ASN A 108 7.79 -10.66 4.84
CA ASN A 108 8.84 -9.69 4.50
C ASN A 108 9.45 -9.03 5.76
N LEU A 109 8.63 -8.77 6.78
CA LEU A 109 9.08 -8.30 8.09
C LEU A 109 9.77 -9.40 8.90
N GLY A 110 9.48 -10.67 8.63
CA GLY A 110 9.98 -11.82 9.36
C GLY A 110 9.33 -12.02 10.75
N ILE A 111 8.04 -11.65 10.90
CA ILE A 111 7.28 -11.68 12.17
C ILE A 111 6.03 -12.58 12.10
N THR A 112 6.03 -13.56 11.23
CA THR A 112 4.87 -14.46 11.05
C THR A 112 4.56 -15.24 12.33
N GLN A 113 5.59 -15.77 13.00
CA GLN A 113 5.43 -16.53 14.24
C GLN A 113 4.94 -15.64 15.40
N GLU A 114 5.49 -14.43 15.50
CA GLU A 114 5.12 -13.44 16.51
C GLU A 114 3.67 -13.00 16.36
N ALA A 115 3.20 -12.87 15.11
CA ALA A 115 1.79 -12.57 14.82
C ALA A 115 0.87 -13.74 15.21
N GLU A 116 1.26 -14.96 14.94
CA GLU A 116 0.51 -16.15 15.38
C GLU A 116 0.43 -16.24 16.90
N ASP A 117 1.53 -16.00 17.60
CA ASP A 117 1.56 -16.02 19.06
C ASP A 117 0.76 -14.88 19.69
N ALA A 118 0.74 -13.70 19.06
CA ALA A 118 -0.14 -12.60 19.46
C ALA A 118 -1.62 -12.96 19.28
N LEU A 119 -2.01 -13.60 18.16
CA LEU A 119 -3.38 -14.02 17.87
C LEU A 119 -3.88 -15.10 18.86
N LYS A 120 -3.04 -16.03 19.31
CA LYS A 120 -3.40 -17.02 20.32
C LYS A 120 -3.90 -16.38 21.61
N ARG A 121 -3.39 -15.19 21.98
CA ARG A 121 -3.86 -14.44 23.15
C ARG A 121 -5.28 -13.86 22.98
N PHE A 122 -5.75 -13.74 21.74
CA PHE A 122 -7.15 -13.42 21.41
C PHE A 122 -8.02 -14.69 21.22
N GLY A 123 -7.47 -15.88 21.47
CA GLY A 123 -8.18 -17.14 21.30
C GLY A 123 -8.23 -17.64 19.86
N ILE A 124 -7.39 -17.12 18.97
CA ILE A 124 -7.27 -17.58 17.57
C ILE A 124 -6.08 -18.53 17.47
N GLU A 125 -6.35 -19.79 17.26
CA GLU A 125 -5.35 -20.86 17.27
C GLU A 125 -4.46 -20.86 16.01
N SER A 126 -4.97 -20.37 14.87
CA SER A 126 -4.25 -20.36 13.61
C SER A 126 -4.33 -19.01 12.90
N LEU A 127 -3.18 -18.54 12.46
CA LEU A 127 -3.07 -17.32 11.63
C LEU A 127 -3.88 -17.44 10.33
N SER A 128 -4.02 -18.67 9.75
CA SER A 128 -4.79 -18.89 8.52
C SER A 128 -6.23 -18.40 8.64
N THR A 129 -6.87 -18.56 9.80
CA THR A 129 -8.24 -18.08 10.05
C THR A 129 -8.38 -16.58 9.83
N ILE A 130 -7.34 -15.82 10.10
CA ILE A 130 -7.32 -14.36 9.92
C ILE A 130 -6.91 -14.00 8.49
N LEU A 131 -5.97 -14.75 7.89
CA LEU A 131 -5.56 -14.52 6.51
C LEU A 131 -6.68 -14.75 5.50
N GLU A 132 -7.59 -15.70 5.76
CA GLU A 132 -8.76 -15.98 4.92
C GLU A 132 -9.81 -14.86 4.91
N VAL A 133 -9.71 -13.91 5.85
CA VAL A 133 -10.63 -12.76 5.94
C VAL A 133 -10.22 -11.64 4.97
N GLU A 134 -8.95 -11.61 4.53
CA GLU A 134 -8.44 -10.56 3.66
C GLU A 134 -9.07 -10.64 2.26
N GLU A 135 -9.70 -9.54 1.85
CA GLU A 135 -10.14 -9.37 0.46
C GLU A 135 -8.94 -8.98 -0.41
N GLU A 136 -8.65 -9.77 -1.43
CA GLU A 136 -7.60 -9.45 -2.39
C GLU A 136 -8.03 -8.32 -3.33
N PRO A 137 -7.20 -7.28 -3.53
CA PRO A 137 -7.53 -6.27 -4.52
C PRO A 137 -7.39 -6.83 -5.94
N GLY A 138 -8.51 -7.01 -6.63
CA GLY A 138 -8.57 -7.52 -8.01
C GLY A 138 -8.12 -6.50 -9.05
N LEU A 139 -6.92 -5.92 -8.86
CA LEU A 139 -6.37 -4.85 -9.72
C LEU A 139 -5.53 -5.40 -10.89
N GLY A 140 -5.72 -6.64 -11.23
CA GLY A 140 -5.07 -7.31 -12.36
C GLY A 140 -5.79 -8.59 -12.73
N ASN A 141 -5.49 -9.12 -13.92
CA ASN A 141 -6.17 -10.28 -14.49
C ASN A 141 -5.27 -11.52 -14.56
N GLY A 142 -3.97 -11.34 -14.78
CA GLY A 142 -3.10 -12.47 -15.01
C GLY A 142 -1.61 -12.09 -15.02
N GLY A 143 -0.84 -12.66 -15.94
CA GLY A 143 0.61 -12.57 -15.99
C GLY A 143 1.17 -11.15 -16.04
N LEU A 144 0.51 -10.22 -16.74
CA LEU A 144 0.95 -8.82 -16.84
C LEU A 144 0.88 -8.14 -15.46
N GLY A 145 -0.26 -8.24 -14.78
CA GLY A 145 -0.45 -7.63 -13.46
C GLY A 145 0.40 -8.31 -12.39
N ARG A 146 0.55 -9.65 -12.45
CA ARG A 146 1.41 -10.37 -11.50
C ARG A 146 2.90 -10.07 -11.73
N LEU A 147 3.34 -9.94 -12.98
CA LEU A 147 4.71 -9.54 -13.30
C LEU A 147 5.04 -8.17 -12.69
N ALA A 148 4.15 -7.19 -12.85
CA ALA A 148 4.33 -5.86 -12.27
C ALA A 148 4.49 -5.91 -10.74
N ALA A 149 3.65 -6.69 -10.04
CA ALA A 149 3.74 -6.89 -8.59
C ALA A 149 5.08 -7.54 -8.20
N CYS A 150 5.49 -8.62 -8.89
CA CYS A 150 6.75 -9.30 -8.62
C CYS A 150 7.98 -8.41 -8.87
N TYR A 151 7.95 -7.55 -9.90
CA TYR A 151 9.04 -6.60 -10.13
C TYR A 151 9.15 -5.57 -9.01
N MET A 152 8.03 -5.02 -8.52
CA MET A 152 8.06 -4.07 -7.41
C MET A 152 8.65 -4.70 -6.14
N GLU A 153 8.23 -5.90 -5.78
CA GLU A 153 8.78 -6.63 -4.63
C GLU A 153 10.26 -6.98 -4.80
N SER A 154 10.66 -7.37 -6.01
CA SER A 154 12.06 -7.67 -6.33
C SER A 154 12.94 -6.42 -6.24
N LEU A 155 12.48 -5.29 -6.75
CA LEU A 155 13.19 -4.01 -6.67
C LEU A 155 13.38 -3.59 -5.22
N ALA A 156 12.32 -3.65 -4.39
CA ALA A 156 12.41 -3.37 -2.96
C ALA A 156 13.38 -4.32 -2.25
N SER A 157 13.33 -5.63 -2.54
CA SER A 157 14.22 -6.64 -1.95
C SER A 157 15.69 -6.45 -2.35
N LEU A 158 15.94 -5.98 -3.56
CA LEU A 158 17.28 -5.63 -4.06
C LEU A 158 17.71 -4.22 -3.64
N GLN A 159 16.88 -3.51 -2.87
CA GLN A 159 17.14 -2.15 -2.40
C GLN A 159 17.34 -1.14 -3.56
N VAL A 160 16.62 -1.32 -4.64
CA VAL A 160 16.59 -0.42 -5.79
C VAL A 160 15.38 0.50 -5.65
N PRO A 161 15.58 1.83 -5.52
CA PRO A 161 14.47 2.76 -5.40
C PRO A 161 13.51 2.68 -6.58
N ALA A 162 12.24 2.44 -6.31
CA ALA A 162 11.22 2.31 -7.34
C ALA A 162 9.90 2.96 -6.95
N VAL A 163 9.16 3.40 -7.97
CA VAL A 163 7.77 3.80 -7.84
C VAL A 163 6.97 3.09 -8.93
N GLY A 164 6.00 2.28 -8.51
CA GLY A 164 4.98 1.75 -9.40
C GLY A 164 3.88 2.80 -9.62
N TYR A 165 3.38 2.90 -10.82
CA TYR A 165 2.27 3.78 -11.17
C TYR A 165 1.17 2.96 -11.83
N GLY A 166 -0.03 2.99 -11.25
CA GLY A 166 -1.17 2.22 -11.73
C GLY A 166 -2.50 2.92 -11.51
N ILE A 167 -3.58 2.21 -11.78
CA ILE A 167 -4.95 2.68 -11.63
C ILE A 167 -5.54 2.04 -10.37
N ARG A 168 -6.13 2.86 -9.51
CA ARG A 168 -6.94 2.40 -8.39
C ARG A 168 -8.36 2.19 -8.86
N TYR A 169 -8.63 1.00 -9.38
CA TYR A 169 -9.97 0.63 -9.80
C TYR A 169 -10.91 0.61 -8.58
N GLU A 170 -12.09 1.17 -8.72
CA GLU A 170 -13.11 1.18 -7.68
C GLU A 170 -13.63 -0.24 -7.41
N PHE A 171 -13.76 -1.02 -8.48
CA PHE A 171 -14.12 -2.43 -8.43
C PHE A 171 -12.98 -3.26 -9.00
N GLY A 172 -12.75 -4.42 -8.42
CA GLY A 172 -11.86 -5.41 -9.01
C GLY A 172 -12.41 -5.96 -10.33
N ILE A 173 -11.65 -6.85 -10.96
CA ILE A 173 -12.03 -7.37 -12.28
C ILE A 173 -13.41 -8.03 -12.24
N PHE A 174 -13.67 -8.96 -11.34
CA PHE A 174 -14.95 -9.56 -10.92
C PHE A 174 -14.68 -10.64 -9.86
N ASN A 175 -15.70 -10.96 -9.05
CA ASN A 175 -15.73 -12.15 -8.22
C ASN A 175 -16.43 -13.28 -8.94
N GLN A 176 -15.89 -14.50 -8.83
CA GLN A 176 -16.46 -15.72 -9.41
C GLN A 176 -17.31 -16.43 -8.37
N LEU A 177 -18.56 -16.68 -8.71
CA LEU A 177 -19.44 -17.55 -7.95
C LEU A 177 -19.77 -18.81 -8.79
N ILE A 178 -19.99 -19.92 -8.13
CA ILE A 178 -20.52 -21.12 -8.78
C ILE A 178 -21.98 -21.29 -8.36
N ARG A 179 -22.89 -21.25 -9.33
CA ARG A 179 -24.32 -21.49 -9.14
C ARG A 179 -24.78 -22.55 -10.10
N ASP A 180 -25.39 -23.60 -9.58
CA ASP A 180 -25.90 -24.75 -10.39
C ASP A 180 -24.84 -25.36 -11.33
N GLY A 181 -23.57 -25.37 -10.90
CA GLY A 181 -22.44 -25.86 -11.67
C GLY A 181 -21.88 -24.88 -12.71
N TRP A 182 -22.41 -23.67 -12.79
CA TRP A 182 -21.98 -22.63 -13.73
C TRP A 182 -21.24 -21.49 -13.03
N GLN A 183 -20.21 -20.95 -13.68
CA GLN A 183 -19.55 -19.72 -13.25
C GLN A 183 -20.51 -18.53 -13.44
N VAL A 184 -20.60 -17.71 -12.42
CA VAL A 184 -21.33 -16.44 -12.42
C VAL A 184 -20.39 -15.34 -11.95
N GLU A 185 -20.17 -14.32 -12.78
CA GLU A 185 -19.38 -13.15 -12.43
C GLU A 185 -20.26 -12.15 -11.66
N VAL A 186 -19.74 -11.65 -10.56
CA VAL A 186 -20.37 -10.59 -9.78
C VAL A 186 -19.36 -9.48 -9.50
N THR A 187 -19.85 -8.29 -9.20
CA THR A 187 -18.99 -7.12 -8.90
C THR A 187 -18.05 -7.42 -7.73
N ASP A 188 -16.78 -7.31 -7.95
CA ASP A 188 -15.76 -7.37 -6.91
C ASP A 188 -15.67 -6.03 -6.16
N LYS A 189 -16.22 -6.02 -4.94
CA LYS A 189 -16.26 -4.85 -4.05
C LYS A 189 -15.14 -4.93 -3.02
N TRP A 190 -13.90 -5.10 -3.45
CA TRP A 190 -12.73 -5.34 -2.61
C TRP A 190 -12.49 -4.29 -1.51
N LEU A 191 -13.05 -3.08 -1.64
CA LEU A 191 -12.99 -2.01 -0.65
C LEU A 191 -14.10 -2.05 0.41
N LYS A 192 -15.08 -2.94 0.29
CA LYS A 192 -16.28 -2.94 1.16
C LYS A 192 -15.96 -3.12 2.64
N GLY A 193 -14.98 -3.94 2.97
CA GLY A 193 -14.53 -4.21 4.34
C GLY A 193 -13.51 -3.19 4.87
N GLY A 194 -13.06 -2.27 4.04
CA GLY A 194 -11.88 -1.45 4.27
C GLY A 194 -10.60 -2.19 3.85
N TRP A 195 -9.63 -1.44 3.35
CA TRP A 195 -8.33 -1.99 2.97
C TRP A 195 -7.22 -1.17 3.64
N PRO A 196 -6.58 -1.68 4.70
CA PRO A 196 -5.73 -0.88 5.58
C PRO A 196 -4.39 -0.47 4.96
N TRP A 197 -4.02 -1.04 3.80
CA TRP A 197 -2.66 -0.94 3.24
C TRP A 197 -2.40 0.32 2.42
N GLU A 198 -3.42 1.07 2.04
CA GLU A 198 -3.25 2.31 1.28
C GLU A 198 -3.13 3.56 2.17
N LEU A 199 -2.51 4.59 1.60
CA LEU A 199 -2.31 5.92 2.16
C LEU A 199 -2.84 6.95 1.14
N PRO A 200 -4.05 7.47 1.31
CA PRO A 200 -4.55 8.54 0.44
C PRO A 200 -3.67 9.79 0.53
N GLN A 201 -3.39 10.41 -0.62
CA GLN A 201 -2.59 11.62 -0.75
C GLN A 201 -3.38 12.73 -1.47
N PRO A 202 -4.48 13.22 -0.90
CA PRO A 202 -5.35 14.19 -1.58
C PRO A 202 -4.66 15.51 -1.91
N ASP A 203 -3.64 15.90 -1.13
CA ASP A 203 -2.86 17.12 -1.37
C ASP A 203 -1.97 17.03 -2.62
N GLU A 204 -1.73 15.82 -3.13
CA GLU A 204 -0.99 15.56 -4.37
C GLU A 204 -1.90 15.32 -5.57
N SER A 205 -3.19 15.66 -5.46
CA SER A 205 -4.15 15.51 -6.56
C SER A 205 -3.79 16.40 -7.74
N CYS A 206 -4.09 15.93 -8.95
CA CYS A 206 -3.82 16.66 -10.17
C CYS A 206 -5.00 16.62 -11.14
N PHE A 207 -5.15 17.70 -11.94
CA PHE A 207 -6.10 17.73 -13.04
C PHE A 207 -5.53 17.01 -14.25
N VAL A 208 -6.31 16.12 -14.83
CA VAL A 208 -5.96 15.37 -16.04
C VAL A 208 -6.98 15.70 -17.13
N GLY A 209 -6.50 16.20 -18.25
CA GLY A 209 -7.35 16.52 -19.39
C GLY A 209 -7.54 15.32 -20.31
N PHE A 210 -8.67 15.27 -21.00
CA PHE A 210 -9.00 14.24 -22.00
C PHE A 210 -9.62 14.85 -23.25
N GLY A 211 -9.53 14.10 -24.37
CA GLY A 211 -10.14 14.51 -25.64
C GLY A 211 -9.62 15.86 -26.16
N GLY A 212 -10.53 16.66 -26.73
CA GLY A 212 -10.26 18.04 -27.14
C GLY A 212 -9.57 18.15 -28.51
N ARG A 213 -8.84 19.26 -28.71
CA ARG A 213 -8.22 19.63 -30.00
C ARG A 213 -6.84 20.23 -29.80
N THR A 214 -6.05 20.22 -30.87
CA THR A 214 -4.81 21.01 -30.96
C THR A 214 -5.10 22.37 -31.54
N GLU A 215 -4.65 23.41 -30.86
CA GLU A 215 -4.68 24.78 -31.34
C GLU A 215 -3.27 25.28 -31.66
N SER A 216 -3.16 25.94 -32.82
CA SER A 216 -1.90 26.55 -33.24
C SER A 216 -1.96 28.06 -32.99
N TYR A 217 -0.88 28.62 -32.46
CA TYR A 217 -0.77 30.06 -32.21
C TYR A 217 0.67 30.55 -32.41
N ARG A 218 0.87 31.84 -32.43
CA ARG A 218 2.21 32.44 -32.37
C ARG A 218 2.46 33.03 -30.99
N ASP A 219 3.64 32.75 -30.45
CA ASP A 219 4.07 33.33 -29.18
C ASP A 219 4.48 34.81 -29.35
N ASP A 220 4.78 35.49 -28.25
CA ASP A 220 5.14 36.92 -28.22
C ASP A 220 6.40 37.24 -29.06
N LYS A 221 7.20 36.22 -29.42
CA LYS A 221 8.37 36.32 -30.28
C LYS A 221 8.06 35.99 -31.76
N GLY A 222 6.77 35.80 -32.10
CA GLY A 222 6.30 35.44 -33.41
C GLY A 222 6.55 33.98 -33.81
N LYS A 223 7.07 33.14 -32.93
CA LYS A 223 7.35 31.76 -33.22
C LYS A 223 6.07 30.93 -33.19
N TYR A 224 5.91 30.03 -34.17
CA TYR A 224 4.79 29.09 -34.23
C TYR A 224 4.83 28.11 -33.08
N ARG A 225 3.68 27.92 -32.40
CA ARG A 225 3.47 27.00 -31.27
C ARG A 225 2.18 26.24 -31.45
N SER A 226 2.10 25.09 -30.81
CA SER A 226 0.88 24.30 -30.68
C SER A 226 0.60 24.02 -29.21
N ARG A 227 -0.67 24.06 -28.84
CA ARG A 227 -1.14 23.64 -27.53
C ARG A 227 -2.29 22.68 -27.68
N TRP A 228 -2.38 21.74 -26.75
CA TRP A 228 -3.55 20.89 -26.61
C TRP A 228 -4.57 21.60 -25.72
N VAL A 229 -5.83 21.58 -26.12
CA VAL A 229 -6.97 22.13 -25.37
C VAL A 229 -7.91 20.96 -25.11
N PRO A 230 -7.88 20.38 -23.89
CA PRO A 230 -8.75 19.25 -23.55
C PRO A 230 -10.22 19.68 -23.53
N SER A 231 -11.12 18.75 -23.83
CA SER A 231 -12.59 18.95 -23.76
C SER A 231 -13.19 18.49 -22.44
N GLU A 232 -12.50 17.61 -21.73
CA GLU A 232 -12.94 17.01 -20.49
C GLU A 232 -11.78 16.97 -19.48
N HIS A 233 -12.11 16.96 -18.19
CA HIS A 233 -11.13 16.86 -17.13
C HIS A 233 -11.59 15.84 -16.08
N ALA A 234 -10.63 15.20 -15.44
CA ALA A 234 -10.83 14.42 -14.23
C ALA A 234 -9.80 14.84 -13.18
N ILE A 235 -10.08 14.58 -11.91
CA ILE A 235 -9.12 14.77 -10.83
C ILE A 235 -8.49 13.41 -10.57
N GLY A 236 -7.16 13.31 -10.71
CA GLY A 236 -6.40 12.15 -10.28
C GLY A 236 -6.03 12.31 -8.82
N VAL A 237 -6.52 11.41 -7.95
CA VAL A 237 -6.19 11.37 -6.51
C VAL A 237 -5.28 10.19 -6.25
N PRO A 238 -4.02 10.39 -5.82
CA PRO A 238 -3.11 9.29 -5.59
C PRO A 238 -3.34 8.60 -4.24
N HIS A 239 -3.20 7.29 -4.24
CA HIS A 239 -3.19 6.40 -3.09
C HIS A 239 -1.90 5.62 -3.11
N ASP A 240 -1.07 5.79 -2.11
CA ASP A 240 0.23 5.11 -2.02
C ASP A 240 0.10 3.80 -1.24
N VAL A 241 0.63 2.73 -1.79
CA VAL A 241 0.74 1.41 -1.16
C VAL A 241 2.22 1.13 -0.93
N PRO A 242 2.66 0.96 0.31
CA PRO A 242 4.03 0.58 0.61
C PRO A 242 4.35 -0.83 0.12
N VAL A 243 5.47 -1.02 -0.54
CA VAL A 243 5.96 -2.32 -1.03
C VAL A 243 7.26 -2.63 -0.32
N LEU A 244 7.19 -3.49 0.67
CA LEU A 244 8.34 -3.86 1.49
C LEU A 244 9.17 -4.96 0.81
N GLY A 245 10.50 -4.79 0.80
CA GLY A 245 11.40 -5.84 0.37
C GLY A 245 11.56 -6.96 1.40
N TYR A 246 11.88 -8.16 0.92
CA TYR A 246 12.03 -9.35 1.75
C TYR A 246 13.18 -9.21 2.75
N ARG A 247 12.84 -9.14 4.05
CA ARG A 247 13.78 -9.02 5.17
C ARG A 247 14.84 -7.92 5.02
N VAL A 248 14.44 -6.81 4.38
CA VAL A 248 15.25 -5.59 4.25
C VAL A 248 14.45 -4.38 4.74
N ASN A 249 15.15 -3.26 4.99
CA ASN A 249 14.49 -2.03 5.44
C ASN A 249 13.97 -1.15 4.29
N THR A 250 14.26 -1.51 3.05
CA THR A 250 13.79 -0.76 1.88
C THR A 250 12.31 -1.04 1.66
N CYS A 251 11.57 0.05 1.58
CA CYS A 251 10.15 0.03 1.26
C CYS A 251 9.88 1.00 0.11
N ASP A 252 9.56 0.45 -1.05
CA ASP A 252 9.19 1.19 -2.24
C ASP A 252 7.72 1.61 -2.19
N ARG A 253 7.27 2.27 -3.23
CA ARG A 253 5.91 2.81 -3.32
C ARG A 253 5.21 2.33 -4.58
N LEU A 254 4.00 1.80 -4.43
CA LEU A 254 3.05 1.63 -5.51
C LEU A 254 2.01 2.75 -5.42
N ARG A 255 1.99 3.67 -6.37
CA ARG A 255 1.04 4.78 -6.45
C ARG A 255 -0.10 4.43 -7.39
N LEU A 256 -1.28 4.26 -6.83
CA LEU A 256 -2.50 3.98 -7.56
C LEU A 256 -3.35 5.26 -7.65
N TRP A 257 -3.77 5.60 -8.87
CA TRP A 257 -4.54 6.80 -9.13
C TRP A 257 -6.03 6.50 -9.22
N ARG A 258 -6.81 7.12 -8.33
CA ARG A 258 -8.27 7.16 -8.42
C ARG A 258 -8.68 8.35 -9.28
N ALA A 259 -9.67 8.16 -10.15
CA ALA A 259 -10.28 9.22 -10.93
C ALA A 259 -11.54 9.73 -10.22
N ASP A 260 -11.57 11.02 -9.92
CA ASP A 260 -12.73 11.72 -9.37
C ASP A 260 -13.27 12.69 -10.42
N ALA A 261 -14.59 12.97 -10.35
CA ALA A 261 -15.22 13.96 -11.20
C ALA A 261 -14.73 15.37 -10.84
N THR A 262 -14.69 16.24 -11.84
CA THR A 262 -14.57 17.69 -11.62
C THR A 262 -15.96 18.28 -11.34
N GLU A 263 -16.03 19.28 -10.45
CA GLU A 263 -17.25 20.06 -10.25
C GLU A 263 -17.67 20.84 -11.52
#